data_5288628909399cc6d50f860896823215
#
_entry.id   5288628909399cc6d50f860896823215
#
_cell.length_a   1.000
_cell.length_b   1.000
_cell.length_c   1.000
_cell.angle_alpha   90.00
_cell.angle_beta   90.00
_cell.angle_gamma   90.00
#
_symmetry.space_group_name_H-M   'P 1'
#
loop_
_entity.id
_entity.type
_entity.pdbx_description
1 polymer ?
#
loop_
_entity_poly.entity_id
_entity_poly.type
_entity_poly.pdbx_seq_one_letter_code
_entity_poly.pdbx_strand_id
1 'polypeptide(L)'
;MKKNPSSIGVFACVLFMLLSINFRPSFAQQSVAQGIVTDEQGKPVKNARLTFLDPTVGLKFVVETDKDGKFIKVGIPPAAYKLAVEAEGYLTLESEVTIRFGMRENMEIKLKKSVSPTDKDMTEGSELFSQEKYDEAIESFKRVVEKYPSNYEGYYNLGLSYMKKKEMDPAIAALEKAAELNPQSLDTVFALGESYFIKGEIEKAIQSFSRAIDLKPESATAHYDLGLAYYKLNKNKEALVQFDKAIELNPNAASTYYQAGLASIRLESFDRAVKYFEEFLRVEPNAPEAAQVRTMIDELKKRLK
;
A
#
# COMPACT_ATOMS: atom_id res chain seq x y z
N MET A 1 -82.51 -15.83 51.04
CA MET A 1 -82.67 -14.88 52.20
C MET A 1 -81.56 -13.87 52.13
N LYS A 2 -81.98 -12.61 51.91
CA LYS A 2 -81.45 -11.40 52.57
C LYS A 2 -79.92 -11.19 52.37
N LYS A 3 -79.34 -10.08 51.99
CA LYS A 3 -79.77 -8.69 51.73
C LYS A 3 -78.50 -7.98 51.23
N ASN A 4 -78.63 -7.15 50.23
CA ASN A 4 -77.77 -5.96 50.06
C ASN A 4 -77.81 -5.07 51.33
N PRO A 5 -76.93 -4.13 51.57
CA PRO A 5 -76.65 -3.04 50.65
C PRO A 5 -75.21 -2.37 50.71
N SER A 6 -74.99 -1.65 49.64
CA SER A 6 -74.51 -0.24 49.64
C SER A 6 -73.19 0.05 50.36
N SER A 7 -72.26 0.80 49.81
CA SER A 7 -72.36 2.21 49.51
C SER A 7 -71.06 2.83 49.07
N ILE A 8 -71.20 3.81 48.25
CA ILE A 8 -70.48 5.07 48.21
C ILE A 8 -69.03 5.07 47.72
N GLY A 9 -68.92 5.50 46.57
CA GLY A 9 -68.06 6.21 45.78
C GLY A 9 -67.16 7.26 46.43
N VAL A 10 -65.97 7.28 45.94
CA VAL A 10 -65.14 8.51 45.94
C VAL A 10 -64.54 8.63 44.56
N PHE A 11 -65.09 9.55 43.80
CA PHE A 11 -64.48 10.08 42.57
C PHE A 11 -63.20 10.85 42.98
N ALA A 12 -62.05 10.31 42.71
CA ALA A 12 -60.82 11.08 42.70
C ALA A 12 -60.51 11.45 41.24
N CYS A 13 -60.90 12.65 40.86
CA CYS A 13 -60.43 13.31 39.64
C CYS A 13 -58.93 13.58 39.77
N VAL A 14 -58.10 12.70 39.20
CA VAL A 14 -56.70 13.01 38.96
C VAL A 14 -56.62 13.84 37.67
N LEU A 15 -56.47 15.16 37.87
CA LEU A 15 -56.23 16.13 36.82
C LEU A 15 -54.81 15.86 36.27
N PHE A 16 -54.71 15.12 35.14
CA PHE A 16 -53.50 15.01 34.38
C PHE A 16 -53.23 16.37 33.72
N MET A 17 -52.47 17.23 34.37
CA MET A 17 -51.82 18.37 33.71
C MET A 17 -50.83 17.78 32.70
N LEU A 18 -51.24 17.70 31.44
CA LEU A 18 -50.35 17.58 30.30
C LEU A 18 -49.52 18.88 30.22
N LEU A 19 -48.39 18.90 30.92
CA LEU A 19 -47.32 19.79 30.59
C LEU A 19 -46.78 19.35 29.21
N SER A 20 -47.38 19.91 28.15
CA SER A 20 -46.75 19.92 26.82
C SER A 20 -45.47 20.76 26.92
N ILE A 21 -44.37 20.09 27.32
CA ILE A 21 -43.05 20.61 27.09
C ILE A 21 -42.86 20.66 25.60
N ASN A 22 -43.15 21.81 25.00
CA ASN A 22 -42.71 22.13 23.64
C ASN A 22 -41.19 22.12 23.63
N PHE A 23 -40.62 20.94 23.46
CA PHE A 23 -39.22 20.83 23.12
C PHE A 23 -39.05 21.34 21.69
N ARG A 24 -38.95 22.67 21.55
CA ARG A 24 -38.44 23.23 20.31
C ARG A 24 -36.95 22.92 20.36
N PRO A 25 -36.43 22.05 19.46
CA PRO A 25 -34.98 21.89 19.36
C PRO A 25 -34.44 23.27 19.00
N SER A 26 -33.70 23.86 19.92
CA SER A 26 -33.00 25.10 19.67
C SER A 26 -32.06 24.84 18.49
N PHE A 27 -32.35 25.45 17.36
CA PHE A 27 -31.49 25.44 16.18
C PHE A 27 -30.08 25.99 16.46
N ALA A 28 -29.84 26.52 17.64
CA ALA A 28 -28.60 27.15 18.09
C ALA A 28 -27.48 26.13 18.49
N GLN A 29 -27.73 24.81 18.45
CA GLN A 29 -26.78 23.81 18.93
C GLN A 29 -26.45 22.69 17.90
N GLN A 30 -26.67 22.93 16.62
CA GLN A 30 -26.30 21.95 15.60
C GLN A 30 -24.82 22.08 15.28
N SER A 31 -24.10 20.95 15.26
CA SER A 31 -22.70 20.90 14.82
C SER A 31 -22.64 21.13 13.31
N VAL A 32 -21.62 21.83 12.88
CA VAL A 32 -21.41 22.21 11.49
C VAL A 32 -20.01 21.78 11.05
N ALA A 33 -19.92 20.96 10.01
CA ALA A 33 -18.68 20.75 9.27
C ALA A 33 -18.65 21.70 8.08
N GLN A 34 -17.63 22.54 7.99
CA GLN A 34 -17.43 23.46 6.88
C GLN A 34 -15.96 23.59 6.54
N GLY A 35 -15.65 24.08 5.35
CA GLY A 35 -14.26 24.27 4.98
C GLY A 35 -14.07 24.52 3.50
N ILE A 36 -12.83 24.33 3.07
CA ILE A 36 -12.41 24.49 1.68
C ILE A 36 -11.59 23.28 1.25
N VAL A 37 -11.82 22.82 0.02
CA VAL A 37 -11.02 21.81 -0.65
C VAL A 37 -10.22 22.49 -1.76
N THR A 38 -8.90 22.33 -1.72
CA THR A 38 -7.97 22.88 -2.71
C THR A 38 -7.05 21.78 -3.25
N ASP A 39 -6.40 22.03 -4.37
CA ASP A 39 -5.28 21.21 -4.82
C ASP A 39 -3.94 21.64 -4.16
N GLU A 40 -2.86 20.97 -4.52
CA GLU A 40 -1.52 21.23 -3.98
C GLU A 40 -1.00 22.63 -4.31
N GLN A 41 -1.52 23.27 -5.37
CA GLN A 41 -1.21 24.64 -5.77
C GLN A 41 -2.15 25.68 -5.14
N GLY A 42 -3.06 25.24 -4.26
CA GLY A 42 -4.04 26.11 -3.60
C GLY A 42 -5.25 26.47 -4.48
N LYS A 43 -5.41 25.84 -5.66
CA LYS A 43 -6.56 26.06 -6.53
C LYS A 43 -7.80 25.37 -5.95
N PRO A 44 -8.97 26.05 -5.89
CA PRO A 44 -10.21 25.43 -5.41
C PRO A 44 -10.63 24.22 -6.23
N VAL A 45 -11.04 23.14 -5.54
CA VAL A 45 -11.56 21.92 -6.16
C VAL A 45 -13.09 21.94 -6.05
N LYS A 46 -13.77 22.15 -7.18
CA LYS A 46 -15.24 22.13 -7.28
C LYS A 46 -15.76 20.68 -7.36
N ASN A 47 -17.00 20.48 -6.93
CA ASN A 47 -17.69 19.18 -6.98
C ASN A 47 -16.94 18.05 -6.28
N ALA A 48 -16.05 18.37 -5.33
CA ALA A 48 -15.44 17.38 -4.48
C ALA A 48 -16.51 16.83 -3.52
N ARG A 49 -16.67 15.52 -3.49
CA ARG A 49 -17.64 14.82 -2.65
C ARG A 49 -16.99 14.44 -1.34
N LEU A 50 -17.49 14.99 -0.23
CA LEU A 50 -17.06 14.64 1.12
C LEU A 50 -18.07 13.68 1.74
N THR A 51 -17.62 12.51 2.14
CA THR A 51 -18.43 11.48 2.81
C THR A 51 -17.92 11.31 4.23
N PHE A 52 -18.76 11.65 5.22
CA PHE A 52 -18.50 11.40 6.63
C PHE A 52 -19.19 10.09 7.01
N LEU A 53 -18.47 9.06 7.33
CA LEU A 53 -18.96 7.76 7.75
C LEU A 53 -18.75 7.59 9.24
N ASP A 54 -19.84 7.44 10.01
CA ASP A 54 -19.76 7.00 11.39
C ASP A 54 -19.44 5.50 11.45
N PRO A 55 -18.26 5.10 11.93
CA PRO A 55 -17.84 3.69 11.91
C PRO A 55 -18.58 2.83 12.93
N THR A 56 -19.31 3.44 13.90
CA THR A 56 -19.99 2.70 14.96
C THR A 56 -21.41 2.30 14.57
N VAL A 57 -22.12 3.19 13.84
CA VAL A 57 -23.53 2.99 13.45
C VAL A 57 -23.73 2.94 11.94
N GLY A 58 -22.70 3.16 11.16
CA GLY A 58 -22.75 3.08 9.68
C GLY A 58 -23.47 4.24 9.00
N LEU A 59 -23.81 5.31 9.73
CA LEU A 59 -24.45 6.50 9.15
C LEU A 59 -23.49 7.27 8.26
N LYS A 60 -24.00 7.73 7.11
CA LYS A 60 -23.23 8.52 6.14
C LYS A 60 -23.84 9.89 5.96
N PHE A 61 -22.99 10.92 5.97
CA PHE A 61 -23.36 12.30 5.63
C PHE A 61 -22.50 12.73 4.45
N VAL A 62 -23.15 13.21 3.39
CA VAL A 62 -22.47 13.60 2.16
C VAL A 62 -22.70 15.10 1.91
N VAL A 63 -21.67 15.78 1.44
CA VAL A 63 -21.72 17.16 0.96
C VAL A 63 -20.75 17.31 -0.21
N GLU A 64 -21.06 18.22 -1.13
CA GLU A 64 -20.17 18.54 -2.26
C GLU A 64 -19.68 19.99 -2.15
N THR A 65 -18.49 20.25 -2.69
CA THR A 65 -17.93 21.60 -2.75
C THR A 65 -18.57 22.41 -3.88
N ASP A 66 -18.70 23.71 -3.64
CA ASP A 66 -19.12 24.68 -4.64
C ASP A 66 -17.96 25.02 -5.63
N LYS A 67 -18.22 26.01 -6.51
CA LYS A 67 -17.23 26.50 -7.50
C LYS A 67 -15.95 27.07 -6.88
N ASP A 68 -16.01 27.52 -5.64
CA ASP A 68 -14.90 28.10 -4.89
C ASP A 68 -14.24 27.07 -3.95
N GLY A 69 -14.57 25.78 -4.13
CA GLY A 69 -14.06 24.67 -3.32
C GLY A 69 -14.62 24.61 -1.90
N LYS A 70 -15.63 25.44 -1.57
CA LYS A 70 -16.18 25.53 -0.23
C LYS A 70 -17.29 24.53 -0.02
N PHE A 71 -17.39 24.00 1.20
CA PHE A 71 -18.49 23.15 1.63
C PHE A 71 -19.00 23.56 3.01
N ILE A 72 -20.28 23.25 3.25
CA ILE A 72 -20.91 23.36 4.56
C ILE A 72 -21.93 22.24 4.75
N LYS A 73 -21.85 21.53 5.85
CA LYS A 73 -22.79 20.48 6.26
C LYS A 73 -23.25 20.77 7.68
N VAL A 74 -24.54 21.08 7.81
CA VAL A 74 -25.20 21.33 9.10
C VAL A 74 -25.86 20.04 9.58
N GLY A 75 -25.91 19.86 10.90
CA GLY A 75 -26.65 18.77 11.53
C GLY A 75 -25.93 17.42 11.51
N ILE A 76 -24.61 17.40 11.40
CA ILE A 76 -23.82 16.20 11.63
C ILE A 76 -23.77 15.94 13.15
N PRO A 77 -24.20 14.77 13.65
CA PRO A 77 -24.07 14.43 15.07
C PRO A 77 -22.60 14.49 15.56
N PRO A 78 -22.36 14.84 16.83
CA PRO A 78 -21.02 14.81 17.37
C PRO A 78 -20.51 13.38 17.48
N ALA A 79 -19.47 13.04 16.75
CA ALA A 79 -18.79 11.73 16.76
C ALA A 79 -17.43 11.81 16.06
N ALA A 80 -16.65 10.73 16.12
CA ALA A 80 -15.52 10.51 15.23
C ALA A 80 -16.02 9.88 13.93
N TYR A 81 -15.59 10.45 12.80
CA TYR A 81 -15.99 10.02 11.46
C TYR A 81 -14.77 9.61 10.65
N LYS A 82 -14.92 8.59 9.80
CA LYS A 82 -14.04 8.40 8.65
C LYS A 82 -14.51 9.35 7.56
N LEU A 83 -13.63 10.25 7.16
CA LEU A 83 -13.86 11.21 6.07
C LEU A 83 -13.19 10.69 4.81
N ALA A 84 -13.97 10.47 3.76
CA ALA A 84 -13.47 10.26 2.41
C ALA A 84 -13.79 11.49 1.56
N VAL A 85 -12.81 11.98 0.80
CA VAL A 85 -12.97 13.12 -0.13
C VAL A 85 -12.55 12.68 -1.52
N GLU A 86 -13.50 12.71 -2.44
CA GLU A 86 -13.39 12.25 -3.82
C GLU A 86 -13.64 13.41 -4.78
N ALA A 87 -12.82 13.57 -5.80
CA ALA A 87 -13.04 14.51 -6.89
C ALA A 87 -12.43 14.00 -8.19
N GLU A 88 -13.05 14.33 -9.32
CA GLU A 88 -12.55 13.96 -10.64
C GLU A 88 -11.15 14.55 -10.88
N GLY A 89 -10.20 13.70 -11.27
CA GLY A 89 -8.80 14.10 -11.50
C GLY A 89 -7.96 14.25 -10.23
N TYR A 90 -8.44 13.73 -9.10
CA TYR A 90 -7.72 13.75 -7.82
C TYR A 90 -7.72 12.36 -7.17
N LEU A 91 -6.67 12.09 -6.38
CA LEU A 91 -6.63 10.89 -5.54
C LEU A 91 -7.65 11.04 -4.40
N THR A 92 -8.34 9.95 -4.08
CA THR A 92 -9.22 9.92 -2.90
C THR A 92 -8.41 10.15 -1.64
N LEU A 93 -8.82 11.12 -0.83
CA LEU A 93 -8.26 11.36 0.50
C LEU A 93 -9.12 10.66 1.54
N GLU A 94 -8.50 9.81 2.36
CA GLU A 94 -9.13 9.24 3.54
C GLU A 94 -8.46 9.77 4.80
N SER A 95 -9.25 10.17 5.79
CA SER A 95 -8.77 10.65 7.10
C SER A 95 -9.82 10.43 8.18
N GLU A 96 -9.43 10.65 9.43
CA GLU A 96 -10.37 10.67 10.55
C GLU A 96 -10.61 12.13 10.98
N VAL A 97 -11.86 12.45 11.30
CA VAL A 97 -12.26 13.78 11.79
C VAL A 97 -13.23 13.63 12.95
N THR A 98 -13.07 14.46 13.96
CA THR A 98 -13.99 14.53 15.10
C THR A 98 -14.88 15.76 15.00
N ILE A 99 -16.18 15.54 14.93
CA ILE A 99 -17.19 16.62 14.99
C ILE A 99 -17.63 16.80 16.45
N ARG A 100 -17.51 18.00 16.98
CA ARG A 100 -17.84 18.32 18.36
C ARG A 100 -19.20 19.00 18.45
N PHE A 101 -19.88 18.77 19.59
CA PHE A 101 -21.21 19.31 19.85
C PHE A 101 -21.21 20.85 19.85
N GLY A 102 -22.12 21.44 19.07
CA GLY A 102 -22.33 22.90 19.02
C GLY A 102 -21.17 23.71 18.41
N MET A 103 -20.17 23.05 17.84
CA MET A 103 -19.02 23.69 17.20
C MET A 103 -19.13 23.74 15.68
N ARG A 104 -18.42 24.70 15.09
CA ARG A 104 -18.14 24.77 13.67
C ARG A 104 -16.72 24.27 13.45
N GLU A 105 -16.59 23.09 12.85
CA GLU A 105 -15.29 22.57 12.48
C GLU A 105 -14.92 23.12 11.10
N ASN A 106 -13.85 23.94 11.06
CA ASN A 106 -13.30 24.48 9.83
C ASN A 106 -12.20 23.56 9.32
N MET A 107 -12.36 23.02 8.13
CA MET A 107 -11.44 22.07 7.52
C MET A 107 -10.75 22.69 6.30
N GLU A 108 -9.44 22.59 6.27
CA GLU A 108 -8.64 22.84 5.06
C GLU A 108 -8.17 21.50 4.51
N ILE A 109 -8.70 21.13 3.35
CA ILE A 109 -8.44 19.83 2.73
C ILE A 109 -7.67 20.07 1.44
N LYS A 110 -6.52 19.40 1.32
CA LYS A 110 -5.70 19.43 0.09
C LYS A 110 -5.76 18.11 -0.62
N LEU A 111 -6.25 18.10 -1.85
CA LEU A 111 -6.27 16.93 -2.71
C LEU A 111 -5.05 16.92 -3.63
N LYS A 112 -4.51 15.73 -3.81
CA LYS A 112 -3.43 15.45 -4.76
C LYS A 112 -4.02 15.10 -6.11
N LYS A 113 -3.51 15.70 -7.18
CA LYS A 113 -3.94 15.33 -8.53
C LYS A 113 -3.58 13.87 -8.82
N SER A 114 -4.56 13.13 -9.33
CA SER A 114 -4.29 11.83 -9.95
C SER A 114 -3.84 12.04 -11.40
N VAL A 115 -2.94 11.20 -11.87
CA VAL A 115 -2.71 11.11 -13.32
C VAL A 115 -3.95 10.48 -13.93
N SER A 116 -4.57 11.17 -14.89
CA SER A 116 -5.59 10.52 -15.71
C SER A 116 -4.92 9.34 -16.44
N PRO A 117 -5.59 8.18 -16.55
CA PRO A 117 -5.11 7.12 -17.45
C PRO A 117 -4.93 7.57 -18.90
N THR A 118 -5.52 8.73 -19.23
CA THR A 118 -5.42 9.39 -20.55
C THR A 118 -4.38 10.51 -20.58
N ASP A 119 -3.53 10.67 -19.53
CA ASP A 119 -2.45 11.67 -19.59
C ASP A 119 -1.48 11.27 -20.71
N LYS A 120 -1.29 12.20 -21.65
CA LYS A 120 -0.52 11.93 -22.85
C LYS A 120 0.93 11.55 -22.52
N ASP A 121 1.56 12.26 -21.58
CA ASP A 121 2.96 12.00 -21.25
C ASP A 121 3.15 10.65 -20.57
N MET A 122 2.18 10.22 -19.73
CA MET A 122 2.21 8.89 -19.08
C MET A 122 2.05 7.77 -20.13
N THR A 123 1.09 7.93 -21.05
CA THR A 123 0.83 6.96 -22.12
C THR A 123 2.05 6.87 -23.06
N GLU A 124 2.55 8.02 -23.54
CA GLU A 124 3.72 8.11 -24.40
C GLU A 124 4.95 7.48 -23.72
N GLY A 125 5.21 7.80 -22.45
CA GLY A 125 6.32 7.22 -21.68
C GLY A 125 6.23 5.71 -21.59
N SER A 126 5.03 5.17 -21.35
CA SER A 126 4.81 3.71 -21.26
C SER A 126 4.99 3.02 -22.62
N GLU A 127 4.53 3.63 -23.71
CA GLU A 127 4.74 3.13 -25.07
C GLU A 127 6.23 3.14 -25.44
N LEU A 128 6.94 4.23 -25.14
CA LEU A 128 8.37 4.35 -25.40
C LEU A 128 9.18 3.34 -24.58
N PHE A 129 8.79 3.12 -23.31
CA PHE A 129 9.41 2.11 -22.47
C PHE A 129 9.23 0.70 -23.05
N SER A 130 8.03 0.37 -23.55
CA SER A 130 7.76 -0.92 -24.19
C SER A 130 8.53 -1.13 -25.49
N GLN A 131 8.91 -0.04 -26.17
CA GLN A 131 9.75 -0.02 -27.37
C GLN A 131 11.25 0.03 -27.03
N GLU A 132 11.63 -0.11 -25.75
CA GLU A 132 13.00 -0.02 -25.25
C GLU A 132 13.70 1.33 -25.49
N LYS A 133 12.92 2.38 -25.81
CA LYS A 133 13.39 3.76 -25.98
C LYS A 133 13.44 4.46 -24.63
N TYR A 134 14.38 4.02 -23.79
CA TYR A 134 14.41 4.42 -22.37
C TYR A 134 14.75 5.91 -22.18
N ASP A 135 15.54 6.53 -23.05
CA ASP A 135 15.85 7.96 -22.95
C ASP A 135 14.61 8.82 -23.16
N GLU A 136 13.83 8.51 -24.20
CA GLU A 136 12.60 9.24 -24.51
C GLU A 136 11.52 8.96 -23.46
N ALA A 137 11.43 7.73 -22.95
CA ALA A 137 10.54 7.38 -21.84
C ALA A 137 10.86 8.18 -20.58
N ILE A 138 12.15 8.33 -20.24
CA ILE A 138 12.61 9.15 -19.11
C ILE A 138 12.12 10.59 -19.27
N GLU A 139 12.27 11.19 -20.43
CA GLU A 139 11.83 12.57 -20.66
C GLU A 139 10.29 12.71 -20.54
N SER A 140 9.53 11.71 -21.01
CA SER A 140 8.07 11.69 -20.84
C SER A 140 7.69 11.55 -19.37
N PHE A 141 8.29 10.62 -18.61
CA PHE A 141 8.01 10.46 -17.19
C PHE A 141 8.50 11.64 -16.33
N LYS A 142 9.57 12.33 -16.70
CA LYS A 142 9.98 13.58 -16.07
C LYS A 142 8.88 14.65 -16.21
N ARG A 143 8.29 14.81 -17.39
CA ARG A 143 7.16 15.73 -17.58
C ARG A 143 5.95 15.33 -16.71
N VAL A 144 5.70 14.01 -16.56
CA VAL A 144 4.65 13.51 -15.66
C VAL A 144 4.90 13.94 -14.23
N VAL A 145 6.09 13.69 -13.66
CA VAL A 145 6.37 13.99 -12.25
C VAL A 145 6.50 15.49 -11.99
N GLU A 146 6.90 16.28 -12.98
CA GLU A 146 6.88 17.74 -12.90
C GLU A 146 5.44 18.28 -12.84
N LYS A 147 4.56 17.76 -13.69
CA LYS A 147 3.14 18.15 -13.76
C LYS A 147 2.32 17.61 -12.58
N TYR A 148 2.69 16.42 -12.09
CA TYR A 148 2.01 15.70 -11.01
C TYR A 148 3.01 15.22 -9.93
N PRO A 149 3.52 16.11 -9.06
CA PRO A 149 4.58 15.78 -8.10
C PRO A 149 4.20 14.73 -7.05
N SER A 150 2.92 14.39 -6.92
CA SER A 150 2.43 13.34 -6.01
C SER A 150 2.08 12.04 -6.73
N ASN A 151 2.38 11.92 -8.02
CA ASN A 151 2.10 10.69 -8.75
C ASN A 151 3.21 9.67 -8.54
N TYR A 152 2.97 8.66 -7.71
CA TYR A 152 3.95 7.61 -7.43
C TYR A 152 4.25 6.75 -8.67
N GLU A 153 3.27 6.52 -9.56
CA GLU A 153 3.43 5.71 -10.77
C GLU A 153 4.40 6.37 -11.76
N GLY A 154 4.35 7.71 -11.88
CA GLY A 154 5.30 8.47 -12.70
C GLY A 154 6.72 8.31 -12.19
N TYR A 155 6.94 8.43 -10.88
CA TYR A 155 8.26 8.20 -10.28
C TYR A 155 8.70 6.74 -10.38
N TYR A 156 7.78 5.79 -10.20
CA TYR A 156 8.08 4.37 -10.36
C TYR A 156 8.54 4.05 -11.78
N ASN A 157 7.80 4.48 -12.81
CA ASN A 157 8.15 4.26 -14.20
C ASN A 157 9.44 5.00 -14.61
N LEU A 158 9.67 6.20 -14.07
CA LEU A 158 10.93 6.92 -14.22
C LEU A 158 12.10 6.10 -13.65
N GLY A 159 11.92 5.55 -12.45
CA GLY A 159 12.92 4.69 -11.81
C GLY A 159 13.21 3.44 -12.60
N LEU A 160 12.17 2.74 -13.09
CA LEU A 160 12.33 1.56 -13.95
C LEU A 160 13.09 1.89 -15.24
N SER A 161 12.81 3.05 -15.85
CA SER A 161 13.49 3.49 -17.06
C SER A 161 14.99 3.70 -16.83
N TYR A 162 15.37 4.32 -15.71
CA TYR A 162 16.77 4.46 -15.31
C TYR A 162 17.43 3.10 -15.00
N MET A 163 16.69 2.17 -14.33
CA MET A 163 17.19 0.81 -14.10
C MET A 163 17.53 0.10 -15.42
N LYS A 164 16.67 0.20 -16.43
CA LYS A 164 16.92 -0.38 -17.76
C LYS A 164 18.16 0.20 -18.44
N LYS A 165 18.45 1.47 -18.20
CA LYS A 165 19.70 2.13 -18.63
C LYS A 165 20.91 1.81 -17.74
N LYS A 166 20.73 1.08 -16.65
CA LYS A 166 21.75 0.80 -15.63
C LYS A 166 22.26 2.06 -14.90
N GLU A 167 21.48 3.10 -14.87
CA GLU A 167 21.74 4.34 -14.15
C GLU A 167 21.12 4.24 -12.74
N MET A 168 21.84 3.54 -11.83
CA MET A 168 21.24 3.14 -10.53
C MET A 168 21.00 4.32 -9.60
N ASP A 169 21.83 5.38 -9.60
CA ASP A 169 21.63 6.53 -8.71
C ASP A 169 20.32 7.28 -8.99
N PRO A 170 20.02 7.71 -10.22
CA PRO A 170 18.72 8.32 -10.51
C PRO A 170 17.55 7.33 -10.41
N ALA A 171 17.76 6.02 -10.67
CA ALA A 171 16.73 5.01 -10.47
C ALA A 171 16.30 4.94 -9.00
N ILE A 172 17.27 4.83 -8.09
CA ILE A 172 17.02 4.79 -6.65
C ILE A 172 16.31 6.06 -6.19
N ALA A 173 16.79 7.25 -6.60
CA ALA A 173 16.15 8.50 -6.21
C ALA A 173 14.67 8.58 -6.63
N ALA A 174 14.36 8.15 -7.85
CA ALA A 174 12.98 8.11 -8.33
C ALA A 174 12.13 7.06 -7.57
N LEU A 175 12.67 5.85 -7.35
CA LEU A 175 11.97 4.79 -6.62
C LEU A 175 11.78 5.11 -5.14
N GLU A 176 12.75 5.76 -4.48
CA GLU A 176 12.59 6.27 -3.11
C GLU A 176 11.40 7.24 -3.04
N LYS A 177 11.33 8.17 -4.02
CA LYS A 177 10.20 9.10 -4.10
C LYS A 177 8.87 8.41 -4.35
N ALA A 178 8.83 7.40 -5.21
CA ALA A 178 7.65 6.57 -5.41
C ALA A 178 7.23 5.84 -4.12
N ALA A 179 8.19 5.28 -3.37
CA ALA A 179 7.93 4.59 -2.11
C ALA A 179 7.48 5.52 -0.97
N GLU A 180 7.94 6.79 -0.95
CA GLU A 180 7.42 7.81 -0.04
C GLU A 180 5.94 8.13 -0.33
N LEU A 181 5.59 8.25 -1.63
CA LEU A 181 4.24 8.60 -2.06
C LEU A 181 3.26 7.45 -1.91
N ASN A 182 3.70 6.21 -2.17
CA ASN A 182 2.91 5.00 -1.95
C ASN A 182 3.73 3.92 -1.25
N PRO A 183 3.76 3.94 0.10
CA PRO A 183 4.50 2.97 0.88
C PRO A 183 4.00 1.52 0.80
N GLN A 184 2.80 1.29 0.27
CA GLN A 184 2.18 -0.02 0.12
C GLN A 184 2.37 -0.63 -1.29
N SER A 185 3.04 0.08 -2.19
CA SER A 185 3.34 -0.45 -3.53
C SER A 185 4.42 -1.52 -3.43
N LEU A 186 4.03 -2.79 -3.53
CA LEU A 186 4.94 -3.93 -3.55
C LEU A 186 5.96 -3.80 -4.69
N ASP A 187 5.50 -3.43 -5.88
CA ASP A 187 6.35 -3.31 -7.07
C ASP A 187 7.43 -2.24 -6.89
N THR A 188 7.08 -1.09 -6.27
CA THR A 188 8.04 -0.03 -5.99
C THR A 188 9.09 -0.46 -4.97
N VAL A 189 8.65 -1.08 -3.87
CA VAL A 189 9.55 -1.56 -2.81
C VAL A 189 10.49 -2.64 -3.32
N PHE A 190 9.96 -3.52 -4.17
CA PHE A 190 10.76 -4.58 -4.80
C PHE A 190 11.79 -4.02 -5.78
N ALA A 191 11.38 -3.14 -6.70
CA ALA A 191 12.29 -2.48 -7.65
C ALA A 191 13.40 -1.67 -6.94
N LEU A 192 13.07 -1.05 -5.80
CA LEU A 192 14.05 -0.35 -4.97
C LEU A 192 15.07 -1.33 -4.38
N GLY A 193 14.63 -2.50 -3.90
CA GLY A 193 15.50 -3.58 -3.42
C GLY A 193 16.46 -4.07 -4.50
N GLU A 194 15.96 -4.32 -5.71
CA GLU A 194 16.77 -4.72 -6.86
C GLU A 194 17.81 -3.64 -7.22
N SER A 195 17.39 -2.37 -7.23
CA SER A 195 18.28 -1.26 -7.55
C SER A 195 19.44 -1.13 -6.55
N TYR A 196 19.15 -1.23 -5.24
CA TYR A 196 20.16 -1.25 -4.20
C TYR A 196 21.08 -2.48 -4.33
N PHE A 197 20.51 -3.65 -4.62
CA PHE A 197 21.29 -4.88 -4.80
C PHE A 197 22.28 -4.76 -5.97
N ILE A 198 21.82 -4.25 -7.12
CA ILE A 198 22.65 -4.05 -8.32
C ILE A 198 23.74 -3.01 -8.03
N LYS A 199 23.41 -1.93 -7.31
CA LYS A 199 24.36 -0.90 -6.91
C LYS A 199 25.41 -1.39 -5.90
N GLY A 200 25.12 -2.50 -5.19
CA GLY A 200 25.98 -3.05 -4.15
C GLY A 200 25.68 -2.54 -2.74
N GLU A 201 24.61 -1.78 -2.55
CA GLU A 201 24.12 -1.31 -1.24
C GLU A 201 23.28 -2.41 -0.58
N ILE A 202 23.93 -3.55 -0.25
CA ILE A 202 23.26 -4.81 0.07
C ILE A 202 22.40 -4.72 1.34
N GLU A 203 22.80 -3.96 2.35
CA GLU A 203 22.03 -3.76 3.58
C GLU A 203 20.70 -3.05 3.29
N LYS A 204 20.68 -2.07 2.38
CA LYS A 204 19.43 -1.41 1.97
C LYS A 204 18.57 -2.32 1.11
N ALA A 205 19.17 -3.16 0.26
CA ALA A 205 18.44 -4.18 -0.48
C ALA A 205 17.74 -5.16 0.47
N ILE A 206 18.42 -5.62 1.53
CA ILE A 206 17.82 -6.47 2.58
C ILE A 206 16.60 -5.78 3.20
N GLN A 207 16.71 -4.50 3.56
CA GLN A 207 15.58 -3.75 4.15
C GLN A 207 14.39 -3.69 3.19
N SER A 208 14.64 -3.41 1.91
CA SER A 208 13.59 -3.33 0.88
C SER A 208 12.94 -4.70 0.62
N PHE A 209 13.74 -5.77 0.45
CA PHE A 209 13.18 -7.11 0.24
C PHE A 209 12.43 -7.63 1.48
N SER A 210 12.91 -7.34 2.70
CA SER A 210 12.18 -7.67 3.92
C SER A 210 10.83 -6.97 3.97
N ARG A 211 10.78 -5.68 3.61
CA ARG A 211 9.52 -4.94 3.51
C ARG A 211 8.59 -5.52 2.42
N ALA A 212 9.14 -5.96 1.28
CA ALA A 212 8.34 -6.62 0.25
C ALA A 212 7.71 -7.92 0.78
N ILE A 213 8.42 -8.67 1.62
CA ILE A 213 7.90 -9.87 2.31
C ILE A 213 6.82 -9.48 3.33
N ASP A 214 6.98 -8.39 4.08
CA ASP A 214 5.94 -7.90 5.01
C ASP A 214 4.65 -7.55 4.26
N LEU A 215 4.75 -7.00 3.06
CA LEU A 215 3.61 -6.69 2.21
C LEU A 215 2.99 -7.93 1.56
N LYS A 216 3.80 -8.92 1.19
CA LYS A 216 3.38 -10.18 0.55
C LYS A 216 4.23 -11.35 1.02
N PRO A 217 3.86 -11.97 2.16
CA PRO A 217 4.63 -13.09 2.76
C PRO A 217 4.79 -14.33 1.87
N GLU A 218 3.90 -14.53 0.91
CA GLU A 218 3.92 -15.64 -0.04
C GLU A 218 4.68 -15.33 -1.35
N SER A 219 5.52 -14.31 -1.37
CA SER A 219 6.35 -13.99 -2.54
C SER A 219 7.62 -14.81 -2.58
N ALA A 220 7.63 -15.91 -3.35
CA ALA A 220 8.82 -16.73 -3.55
C ALA A 220 10.02 -15.91 -4.08
N THR A 221 9.76 -14.96 -4.98
CA THR A 221 10.79 -14.07 -5.54
C THR A 221 11.41 -13.19 -4.47
N ALA A 222 10.60 -12.57 -3.59
CA ALA A 222 11.12 -11.70 -2.53
C ALA A 222 11.99 -12.49 -1.54
N HIS A 223 11.61 -13.71 -1.18
CA HIS A 223 12.44 -14.60 -0.36
C HIS A 223 13.72 -14.99 -1.08
N TYR A 224 13.66 -15.33 -2.36
CA TYR A 224 14.84 -15.64 -3.16
C TYR A 224 15.84 -14.48 -3.18
N ASP A 225 15.38 -13.26 -3.48
CA ASP A 225 16.24 -12.09 -3.58
C ASP A 225 16.80 -11.66 -2.22
N LEU A 226 16.01 -11.78 -1.14
CA LEU A 226 16.51 -11.60 0.22
C LEU A 226 17.59 -12.63 0.55
N GLY A 227 17.39 -13.88 0.14
CA GLY A 227 18.40 -14.95 0.24
C GLY A 227 19.68 -14.60 -0.49
N LEU A 228 19.59 -14.10 -1.72
CA LEU A 228 20.76 -13.63 -2.49
C LEU A 228 21.48 -12.48 -1.79
N ALA A 229 20.74 -11.53 -1.23
CA ALA A 229 21.32 -10.40 -0.51
C ALA A 229 22.08 -10.87 0.75
N TYR A 230 21.53 -11.79 1.54
CA TYR A 230 22.23 -12.40 2.66
C TYR A 230 23.47 -13.20 2.21
N TYR A 231 23.35 -13.98 1.13
CA TYR A 231 24.47 -14.74 0.57
C TYR A 231 25.63 -13.83 0.14
N LYS A 232 25.32 -12.68 -0.44
CA LYS A 232 26.31 -11.65 -0.84
C LYS A 232 27.09 -11.10 0.35
N LEU A 233 26.46 -11.00 1.53
CA LEU A 233 27.11 -10.61 2.79
C LEU A 233 27.76 -11.78 3.54
N ASN A 234 27.87 -12.97 2.94
CA ASN A 234 28.33 -14.21 3.59
C ASN A 234 27.48 -14.64 4.81
N LYS A 235 26.26 -14.12 4.96
CA LYS A 235 25.26 -14.55 5.94
C LYS A 235 24.56 -15.82 5.45
N ASN A 236 25.33 -16.91 5.31
CA ASN A 236 24.87 -18.10 4.59
C ASN A 236 23.76 -18.87 5.33
N LYS A 237 23.67 -18.77 6.66
CA LYS A 237 22.56 -19.37 7.45
C LYS A 237 21.24 -18.66 7.16
N GLU A 238 21.27 -17.32 7.21
CA GLU A 238 20.12 -16.47 6.91
C GLU A 238 19.69 -16.65 5.44
N ALA A 239 20.66 -16.74 4.52
CA ALA A 239 20.39 -17.02 3.12
C ALA A 239 19.63 -18.32 2.92
N LEU A 240 20.07 -19.43 3.57
CA LEU A 240 19.40 -20.72 3.49
C LEU A 240 17.96 -20.69 4.00
N VAL A 241 17.70 -19.97 5.10
CA VAL A 241 16.32 -19.83 5.62
C VAL A 241 15.42 -19.20 4.56
N GLN A 242 15.92 -18.19 3.83
CA GLN A 242 15.14 -17.52 2.80
C GLN A 242 15.00 -18.38 1.53
N PHE A 243 16.06 -19.08 1.12
CA PHE A 243 15.98 -20.01 -0.01
C PHE A 243 15.04 -21.19 0.28
N ASP A 244 15.08 -21.76 1.49
CA ASP A 244 14.15 -22.82 1.89
C ASP A 244 12.69 -22.32 1.79
N LYS A 245 12.42 -21.08 2.23
CA LYS A 245 11.08 -20.50 2.12
C LYS A 245 10.68 -20.24 0.66
N ALA A 246 11.60 -19.77 -0.17
CA ALA A 246 11.36 -19.60 -1.60
C ALA A 246 11.05 -20.95 -2.30
N ILE A 247 11.76 -22.02 -1.92
CA ILE A 247 11.51 -23.39 -2.42
C ILE A 247 10.13 -23.90 -1.97
N GLU A 248 9.76 -23.69 -0.71
CA GLU A 248 8.43 -24.05 -0.20
C GLU A 248 7.31 -23.40 -1.03
N LEU A 249 7.48 -22.11 -1.38
CA LEU A 249 6.52 -21.33 -2.15
C LEU A 249 6.54 -21.65 -3.65
N ASN A 250 7.70 -22.00 -4.20
CA ASN A 250 7.87 -22.39 -5.61
C ASN A 250 8.87 -23.56 -5.76
N PRO A 251 8.39 -24.81 -5.64
CA PRO A 251 9.25 -26.00 -5.75
C PRO A 251 9.86 -26.26 -7.14
N ASN A 252 9.48 -25.49 -8.15
CA ASN A 252 9.99 -25.64 -9.51
C ASN A 252 11.02 -24.54 -9.90
N ALA A 253 11.47 -23.71 -8.95
CA ALA A 253 12.49 -22.71 -9.20
C ALA A 253 13.89 -23.31 -9.08
N ALA A 254 14.44 -23.85 -10.18
CA ALA A 254 15.75 -24.49 -10.21
C ALA A 254 16.87 -23.57 -9.66
N SER A 255 16.86 -22.28 -10.04
CA SER A 255 17.84 -21.30 -9.56
C SER A 255 17.93 -21.23 -8.05
N THR A 256 16.80 -21.40 -7.34
CA THR A 256 16.77 -21.36 -5.87
C THR A 256 17.50 -22.56 -5.27
N TYR A 257 17.30 -23.75 -5.80
CA TYR A 257 18.03 -24.94 -5.37
C TYR A 257 19.54 -24.79 -5.61
N TYR A 258 19.91 -24.24 -6.76
CA TYR A 258 21.32 -23.98 -7.07
C TYR A 258 21.96 -23.04 -6.02
N GLN A 259 21.33 -21.93 -5.70
CA GLN A 259 21.84 -20.97 -4.70
C GLN A 259 21.85 -21.56 -3.28
N ALA A 260 20.83 -22.34 -2.91
CA ALA A 260 20.79 -23.06 -1.63
C ALA A 260 21.91 -24.08 -1.51
N GLY A 261 22.23 -24.79 -2.61
CA GLY A 261 23.39 -25.68 -2.71
C GLY A 261 24.70 -24.97 -2.48
N LEU A 262 24.90 -23.81 -3.14
CA LEU A 262 26.11 -22.99 -2.95
C LEU A 262 26.25 -22.46 -1.52
N ALA A 263 25.13 -21.98 -0.93
CA ALA A 263 25.12 -21.53 0.46
C ALA A 263 25.44 -22.66 1.44
N SER A 264 24.95 -23.88 1.16
CA SER A 264 25.24 -25.08 1.95
C SER A 264 26.71 -25.47 1.89
N ILE A 265 27.35 -25.35 0.71
CA ILE A 265 28.81 -25.57 0.61
C ILE A 265 29.58 -24.61 1.50
N ARG A 266 29.24 -23.29 1.50
CA ARG A 266 29.90 -22.29 2.36
C ARG A 266 29.75 -22.58 3.85
N LEU A 267 28.71 -23.32 4.23
CA LEU A 267 28.46 -23.77 5.61
C LEU A 267 29.05 -25.17 5.89
N GLU A 268 29.78 -25.74 4.95
CA GLU A 268 30.32 -27.11 5.02
C GLU A 268 29.24 -28.18 5.26
N SER A 269 27.97 -27.85 4.96
CA SER A 269 26.83 -28.77 5.03
C SER A 269 26.69 -29.56 3.74
N PHE A 270 27.67 -30.42 3.46
CA PHE A 270 27.85 -31.08 2.18
C PHE A 270 26.69 -32.05 1.83
N ASP A 271 26.09 -32.66 2.83
CA ASP A 271 24.90 -33.51 2.67
C ASP A 271 23.68 -32.70 2.16
N ARG A 272 23.47 -31.50 2.69
CA ARG A 272 22.42 -30.58 2.23
C ARG A 272 22.73 -30.05 0.83
N ALA A 273 23.98 -29.70 0.56
CA ALA A 273 24.39 -29.22 -0.75
C ALA A 273 24.09 -30.24 -1.84
N VAL A 274 24.42 -31.51 -1.60
CA VAL A 274 24.12 -32.61 -2.54
C VAL A 274 22.62 -32.71 -2.81
N LYS A 275 21.77 -32.65 -1.78
CA LYS A 275 20.31 -32.73 -1.93
C LYS A 275 19.77 -31.58 -2.78
N TYR A 276 20.20 -30.33 -2.51
CA TYR A 276 19.76 -29.19 -3.31
C TYR A 276 20.20 -29.29 -4.78
N PHE A 277 21.42 -29.72 -5.04
CA PHE A 277 21.93 -29.92 -6.40
C PHE A 277 21.24 -31.08 -7.13
N GLU A 278 20.87 -32.15 -6.45
CA GLU A 278 20.06 -33.21 -7.02
C GLU A 278 18.66 -32.71 -7.41
N GLU A 279 18.02 -31.88 -6.56
CA GLU A 279 16.74 -31.25 -6.88
C GLU A 279 16.87 -30.25 -8.03
N PHE A 280 17.96 -29.45 -8.08
CA PHE A 280 18.24 -28.61 -9.24
C PHE A 280 18.26 -29.42 -10.54
N LEU A 281 18.99 -30.52 -10.57
CA LEU A 281 19.06 -31.39 -11.75
C LEU A 281 17.75 -32.12 -12.06
N ARG A 282 16.91 -32.35 -11.07
CA ARG A 282 15.56 -32.92 -11.27
C ARG A 282 14.64 -31.90 -11.95
N VAL A 283 14.72 -30.63 -11.57
CA VAL A 283 13.88 -29.56 -12.13
C VAL A 283 14.37 -29.15 -13.52
N GLU A 284 15.68 -28.94 -13.68
CA GLU A 284 16.30 -28.51 -14.95
C GLU A 284 17.50 -29.39 -15.33
N PRO A 285 17.29 -30.61 -15.82
CA PRO A 285 18.37 -31.56 -16.12
C PRO A 285 19.33 -31.10 -17.22
N ASN A 286 18.89 -30.18 -18.06
CA ASN A 286 19.62 -29.64 -19.21
C ASN A 286 20.03 -28.17 -19.04
N ALA A 287 19.99 -27.65 -17.81
CA ALA A 287 20.49 -26.29 -17.54
C ALA A 287 21.98 -26.16 -17.95
N PRO A 288 22.44 -24.97 -18.33
CA PRO A 288 23.87 -24.73 -18.65
C PRO A 288 24.81 -25.20 -17.54
N GLU A 289 24.39 -25.07 -16.29
CA GLU A 289 25.17 -25.44 -15.10
C GLU A 289 25.11 -26.95 -14.77
N ALA A 290 24.23 -27.73 -15.42
CA ALA A 290 23.95 -29.11 -15.04
C ALA A 290 25.21 -30.02 -15.06
N ALA A 291 26.10 -29.84 -16.03
CA ALA A 291 27.35 -30.60 -16.08
C ALA A 291 28.27 -30.26 -14.90
N GLN A 292 28.42 -28.99 -14.56
CA GLN A 292 29.19 -28.55 -13.42
C GLN A 292 28.58 -29.04 -12.11
N VAL A 293 27.27 -28.96 -11.96
CA VAL A 293 26.54 -29.45 -10.76
C VAL A 293 26.73 -30.95 -10.54
N ARG A 294 26.70 -31.79 -11.61
CA ARG A 294 26.99 -33.22 -11.49
C ARG A 294 28.40 -33.47 -10.94
N THR A 295 29.41 -32.73 -11.47
CA THR A 295 30.78 -32.80 -10.97
C THR A 295 30.88 -32.42 -9.49
N MET A 296 30.20 -31.31 -9.10
CA MET A 296 30.16 -30.87 -7.70
C MET A 296 29.53 -31.93 -6.78
N ILE A 297 28.44 -32.54 -7.19
CA ILE A 297 27.80 -33.63 -6.43
C ILE A 297 28.78 -34.80 -6.20
N ASP A 298 29.52 -35.24 -7.25
CA ASP A 298 30.47 -36.33 -7.15
C ASP A 298 31.61 -36.01 -6.20
N GLU A 299 32.12 -34.77 -6.22
CA GLU A 299 33.17 -34.30 -5.31
C GLU A 299 32.69 -34.22 -3.86
N LEU A 300 31.47 -33.66 -3.65
CA LEU A 300 30.88 -33.57 -2.32
C LEU A 300 30.60 -34.94 -1.71
N LYS A 301 30.10 -35.90 -2.51
CA LYS A 301 29.89 -37.31 -2.07
C LYS A 301 31.19 -38.02 -1.68
N LYS A 302 32.34 -37.64 -2.28
CA LYS A 302 33.66 -38.15 -1.85
C LYS A 302 34.09 -37.61 -0.48
N ARG A 303 33.71 -36.38 -0.15
CA ARG A 303 34.01 -35.74 1.15
C ARG A 303 33.12 -36.23 2.30
N LEU A 304 31.99 -36.87 1.98
CA LEU A 304 31.03 -37.44 2.95
C LEU A 304 31.38 -38.89 3.33
N LYS A 305 32.33 -39.53 2.60
CA LYS A 305 32.87 -40.84 2.89
C LYS A 305 34.08 -40.77 3.80
#